data_200c4055ddbc5cf3d08911e2a9e09519
#
_entry.id   200c4055ddbc5cf3d08911e2a9e09519
#
_cell.length_a   1.000
_cell.length_b   1.000
_cell.length_c   1.000
_cell.angle_alpha   90.00
_cell.angle_beta   90.00
_cell.angle_gamma   90.00
#
_symmetry.space_group_name_H-M   'P 1'
#
loop_
_entity.id
_entity.type
_entity.pdbx_description
1 polymer ?
#
loop_
_entity_poly.entity_id
_entity_poly.type
_entity_poly.pdbx_seq_one_letter_code
_entity_poly.pdbx_strand_id
1 'polypeptide(L)'
;MAVGLLVLGTLGGVVAIWAAERVQVLGFVPGKNGVPDGWELFVNVGEPDLALVQDGEGRALKLRTRASSFSLQRKVAIDLKRTPFVVWQWKVTELPQRGDFRHRATDDQAAQLYVVFSWEVFRKEAIAYIWDSTAPEGTTARIPSPALYPFLNLHVIVVRSGEAERGKWITETRNVAEDYRKLFAANPDKIQGVMIQINSQHTESRGESYWRSIRFTP
;
A
#
# COMPACT_ATOMS: atom_id res chain seq x y z
N MET A 1 -32.00 57.22 -46.02
CA MET A 1 -31.68 55.78 -46.03
C MET A 1 -30.46 55.59 -45.14
N ALA A 2 -30.66 55.09 -43.93
CA ALA A 2 -29.60 54.82 -43.02
C ALA A 2 -29.59 53.29 -42.78
N VAL A 3 -28.50 52.64 -43.19
CA VAL A 3 -28.28 51.22 -43.01
C VAL A 3 -27.57 51.00 -41.64
N GLY A 4 -28.31 50.41 -40.71
CA GLY A 4 -27.75 50.03 -39.41
C GLY A 4 -26.99 48.73 -39.52
N LEU A 5 -25.71 48.75 -39.08
CA LEU A 5 -24.87 47.57 -38.97
C LEU A 5 -25.04 46.93 -37.59
N LEU A 6 -25.64 45.75 -37.55
CA LEU A 6 -25.80 44.94 -36.35
C LEU A 6 -24.47 44.18 -36.10
N VAL A 7 -23.71 44.52 -35.06
CA VAL A 7 -22.54 43.77 -34.63
C VAL A 7 -23.02 42.70 -33.64
N LEU A 8 -23.02 41.44 -34.08
CA LEU A 8 -23.21 40.26 -33.24
C LEU A 8 -21.91 39.96 -32.51
N GLY A 9 -21.85 40.33 -31.24
CA GLY A 9 -20.75 39.90 -30.34
C GLY A 9 -20.89 38.42 -29.96
N THR A 10 -20.02 37.58 -30.44
CA THR A 10 -19.89 36.18 -29.97
C THR A 10 -19.22 36.16 -28.61
N LEU A 11 -19.99 35.94 -27.56
CA LEU A 11 -19.47 35.57 -26.25
C LEU A 11 -18.82 34.17 -26.34
N GLY A 12 -17.51 34.13 -26.53
CA GLY A 12 -16.72 32.91 -26.40
C GLY A 12 -16.65 32.49 -24.95
N GLY A 13 -17.55 31.59 -24.54
CA GLY A 13 -17.48 30.96 -23.24
C GLY A 13 -16.23 30.07 -23.18
N VAL A 14 -15.24 30.44 -22.36
CA VAL A 14 -14.13 29.56 -22.00
C VAL A 14 -14.68 28.44 -21.15
N VAL A 15 -14.96 27.29 -21.75
CA VAL A 15 -15.24 26.04 -21.02
C VAL A 15 -13.94 25.62 -20.38
N ALA A 16 -13.74 25.91 -19.10
CA ALA A 16 -12.66 25.34 -18.32
C ALA A 16 -12.93 23.83 -18.17
N ILE A 17 -12.28 23.03 -19.00
CA ILE A 17 -12.28 21.57 -18.86
C ILE A 17 -11.41 21.27 -17.63
N TRP A 18 -12.06 21.10 -16.49
CA TRP A 18 -11.41 20.53 -15.30
C TRP A 18 -11.05 19.09 -15.67
N ALA A 19 -9.75 18.83 -15.89
CA ALA A 19 -9.27 17.47 -15.99
C ALA A 19 -9.57 16.80 -14.66
N ALA A 20 -10.54 15.89 -14.63
CA ALA A 20 -10.82 15.09 -13.45
C ALA A 20 -9.50 14.43 -13.01
N GLU A 21 -9.08 14.70 -11.79
CA GLU A 21 -7.86 14.10 -11.24
C GLU A 21 -8.02 12.59 -11.30
N ARG A 22 -7.13 11.94 -12.03
CA ARG A 22 -7.23 10.50 -12.28
C ARG A 22 -6.85 9.76 -11.03
N VAL A 23 -7.83 9.12 -10.39
CA VAL A 23 -7.61 8.10 -9.36
C VAL A 23 -6.76 6.98 -9.97
N GLN A 24 -5.58 6.75 -9.43
CA GLN A 24 -4.75 5.63 -9.87
C GLN A 24 -5.10 4.38 -9.07
N VAL A 25 -5.67 3.38 -9.75
CA VAL A 25 -6.09 2.12 -9.15
C VAL A 25 -5.07 1.02 -9.47
N LEU A 26 -4.54 0.38 -8.44
CA LEU A 26 -3.71 -0.81 -8.53
C LEU A 26 -4.59 -2.03 -8.18
N GLY A 27 -5.13 -2.65 -9.22
CA GLY A 27 -5.96 -3.85 -9.08
C GLY A 27 -5.12 -5.13 -9.17
N PHE A 28 -5.77 -6.26 -8.87
CA PHE A 28 -5.20 -7.59 -9.01
C PHE A 28 -5.87 -8.32 -10.17
N VAL A 29 -5.25 -8.25 -11.34
CA VAL A 29 -5.70 -8.91 -12.57
C VAL A 29 -4.87 -10.17 -12.76
N PRO A 30 -5.43 -11.29 -13.27
CA PRO A 30 -4.66 -12.50 -13.52
C PRO A 30 -3.45 -12.23 -14.42
N GLY A 31 -2.29 -12.66 -13.96
CA GLY A 31 -1.03 -12.60 -14.68
C GLY A 31 -0.41 -13.98 -14.86
N LYS A 32 0.88 -14.03 -15.13
CA LYS A 32 1.62 -15.27 -15.35
C LYS A 32 1.97 -15.96 -14.03
N ASN A 33 1.96 -17.28 -13.99
CA ASN A 33 2.39 -18.10 -12.84
C ASN A 33 1.69 -17.75 -11.51
N GLY A 34 0.41 -17.32 -11.57
CA GLY A 34 -0.35 -16.95 -10.37
C GLY A 34 -0.04 -15.57 -9.79
N VAL A 35 0.99 -14.88 -10.29
CA VAL A 35 1.32 -13.51 -9.89
C VAL A 35 0.41 -12.54 -10.64
N PRO A 36 -0.22 -11.56 -9.98
CA PRO A 36 -1.05 -10.58 -10.67
C PRO A 36 -0.26 -9.76 -11.70
N ASP A 37 -0.91 -9.39 -12.80
CA ASP A 37 -0.28 -8.61 -13.86
C ASP A 37 0.24 -7.26 -13.36
N GLY A 38 1.47 -6.93 -13.77
CA GLY A 38 2.17 -5.72 -13.34
C GLY A 38 2.74 -5.77 -11.91
N TRP A 39 2.66 -6.93 -11.24
CA TRP A 39 3.31 -7.19 -9.96
C TRP A 39 4.48 -8.16 -10.11
N GLU A 40 5.50 -8.01 -9.28
CA GLU A 40 6.67 -8.87 -9.21
C GLU A 40 6.69 -9.58 -7.84
N LEU A 41 6.89 -10.90 -7.84
CA LEU A 41 6.99 -11.71 -6.63
C LEU A 41 8.43 -11.78 -6.14
N PHE A 42 8.63 -11.51 -4.85
CA PHE A 42 9.90 -11.66 -4.13
C PHE A 42 9.71 -12.59 -2.95
N VAL A 43 10.47 -13.67 -2.92
CA VAL A 43 10.46 -14.65 -1.84
C VAL A 43 11.67 -14.40 -0.94
N ASN A 44 11.43 -14.19 0.35
CA ASN A 44 12.48 -13.97 1.34
C ASN A 44 12.83 -15.28 2.08
N VAL A 45 11.80 -16.03 2.50
CA VAL A 45 11.94 -17.29 3.24
C VAL A 45 10.80 -18.23 2.84
N GLY A 46 11.15 -19.52 2.61
CA GLY A 46 10.17 -20.59 2.35
C GLY A 46 9.45 -20.45 1.02
N GLU A 47 8.26 -21.02 0.93
CA GLU A 47 7.46 -21.06 -0.28
C GLU A 47 6.34 -19.99 -0.26
N PRO A 48 6.13 -19.25 -1.35
CA PRO A 48 5.02 -18.32 -1.48
C PRO A 48 3.72 -19.05 -1.74
N ASP A 49 2.64 -18.65 -1.06
CA ASP A 49 1.29 -19.17 -1.29
C ASP A 49 0.35 -17.97 -1.56
N LEU A 50 0.02 -17.79 -2.84
CA LEU A 50 -0.85 -16.71 -3.30
C LEU A 50 -1.81 -17.20 -4.37
N ALA A 51 -3.02 -16.64 -4.38
CA ALA A 51 -4.04 -16.95 -5.38
C ALA A 51 -5.00 -15.78 -5.59
N LEU A 52 -5.49 -15.61 -6.81
CA LEU A 52 -6.66 -14.78 -7.07
C LEU A 52 -7.91 -15.61 -6.82
N VAL A 53 -8.75 -15.17 -5.90
CA VAL A 53 -9.95 -15.87 -5.48
C VAL A 53 -11.20 -15.00 -5.63
N GLN A 54 -12.37 -15.63 -5.77
CA GLN A 54 -13.64 -14.96 -5.60
C GLN A 54 -13.97 -14.94 -4.10
N ASP A 55 -14.23 -13.75 -3.55
CA ASP A 55 -14.59 -13.57 -2.16
C ASP A 55 -15.78 -12.62 -2.03
N GLY A 56 -16.95 -13.16 -1.77
CA GLY A 56 -18.19 -12.42 -1.89
C GLY A 56 -18.41 -11.91 -3.31
N GLU A 57 -18.77 -10.65 -3.45
CA GLU A 57 -19.10 -10.03 -4.74
C GLU A 57 -17.87 -9.62 -5.58
N GLY A 58 -16.64 -9.85 -5.09
CA GLY A 58 -15.44 -9.34 -5.75
C GLY A 58 -14.28 -10.31 -5.80
N ARG A 59 -13.38 -10.06 -6.76
CA ARG A 59 -12.09 -10.75 -6.81
C ARG A 59 -11.15 -10.16 -5.76
N ALA A 60 -10.40 -11.05 -5.09
CA ALA A 60 -9.37 -10.69 -4.13
C ALA A 60 -8.09 -11.45 -4.41
N LEU A 61 -6.95 -10.82 -4.10
CA LEU A 61 -5.69 -11.52 -3.97
C LEU A 61 -5.60 -12.07 -2.55
N LYS A 62 -5.50 -13.39 -2.43
CA LYS A 62 -5.29 -14.11 -1.19
C LYS A 62 -3.80 -14.39 -1.02
N LEU A 63 -3.25 -14.11 0.16
CA LEU A 63 -1.89 -14.44 0.57
C LEU A 63 -1.96 -15.32 1.81
N ARG A 64 -1.16 -16.39 1.84
CA ARG A 64 -0.97 -17.26 2.99
C ARG A 64 0.49 -17.49 3.28
N THR A 65 0.82 -17.65 4.55
CA THR A 65 2.18 -17.95 4.99
C THR A 65 2.16 -19.04 6.06
N ARG A 66 3.20 -19.86 6.04
CA ARG A 66 3.49 -20.87 7.07
C ARG A 66 5.00 -20.89 7.26
N ALA A 67 5.48 -20.27 8.35
CA ALA A 67 6.89 -20.07 8.61
C ALA A 67 7.65 -19.55 7.37
N SER A 68 7.00 -18.69 6.58
CA SER A 68 7.52 -18.17 5.32
C SER A 68 7.33 -16.64 5.23
N SER A 69 7.98 -16.03 4.23
CA SER A 69 7.90 -14.59 3.99
C SER A 69 8.07 -14.30 2.51
N PHE A 70 7.14 -13.56 1.95
CA PHE A 70 7.20 -13.09 0.56
C PHE A 70 6.43 -11.78 0.38
N SER A 71 6.74 -11.09 -0.70
CA SER A 71 6.09 -9.83 -1.08
C SER A 71 5.76 -9.78 -2.56
N LEU A 72 4.78 -8.98 -2.88
CA LEU A 72 4.46 -8.55 -4.25
C LEU A 72 4.76 -7.07 -4.36
N GLN A 73 5.53 -6.68 -5.37
CA GLN A 73 5.96 -5.31 -5.61
C GLN A 73 5.46 -4.80 -6.95
N ARG A 74 5.09 -3.54 -7.01
CA ARG A 74 4.72 -2.85 -8.24
C ARG A 74 5.34 -1.47 -8.29
N LYS A 75 6.07 -1.17 -9.39
CA LYS A 75 6.58 0.18 -9.65
C LYS A 75 5.43 1.08 -10.08
N VAL A 76 5.42 2.29 -9.55
CA VAL A 76 4.43 3.33 -9.85
C VAL A 76 5.11 4.69 -9.94
N ALA A 77 4.37 5.69 -10.39
CA ALA A 77 4.79 7.09 -10.35
C ALA A 77 3.60 7.94 -9.90
N ILE A 78 3.46 8.12 -8.58
CA ILE A 78 2.35 8.85 -7.97
C ILE A 78 2.84 10.22 -7.50
N ASP A 79 2.21 11.28 -7.99
CA ASP A 79 2.46 12.65 -7.55
C ASP A 79 1.65 12.94 -6.27
N LEU A 80 2.32 13.02 -5.14
CA LEU A 80 1.69 13.27 -3.84
C LEU A 80 1.13 14.69 -3.67
N LYS A 81 1.50 15.64 -4.53
CA LYS A 81 0.87 16.97 -4.55
C LYS A 81 -0.55 16.91 -5.09
N ARG A 82 -0.85 15.92 -5.93
CA ARG A 82 -2.16 15.74 -6.58
C ARG A 82 -2.99 14.66 -5.93
N THR A 83 -2.35 13.57 -5.47
CA THR A 83 -3.02 12.40 -4.89
C THR A 83 -2.35 12.01 -3.57
N PRO A 84 -2.53 12.81 -2.50
CA PRO A 84 -1.87 12.61 -1.22
C PRO A 84 -2.41 11.42 -0.41
N PHE A 85 -3.59 10.90 -0.77
CA PHE A 85 -4.20 9.81 -0.03
C PHE A 85 -3.96 8.46 -0.70
N VAL A 86 -3.69 7.43 0.11
CA VAL A 86 -3.81 6.02 -0.27
C VAL A 86 -5.06 5.43 0.39
N VAL A 87 -5.84 4.71 -0.41
CA VAL A 87 -7.03 3.98 0.04
C VAL A 87 -6.86 2.53 -0.37
N TRP A 88 -7.00 1.59 0.57
CA TRP A 88 -6.92 0.17 0.26
C TRP A 88 -7.96 -0.65 1.01
N GLN A 89 -8.21 -1.86 0.53
CA GLN A 89 -9.09 -2.81 1.18
C GLN A 89 -8.35 -4.10 1.47
N TRP A 90 -8.40 -4.51 2.73
CA TRP A 90 -7.84 -5.76 3.20
C TRP A 90 -8.77 -6.51 4.15
N LYS A 91 -8.51 -7.78 4.31
CA LYS A 91 -9.15 -8.65 5.29
C LYS A 91 -8.09 -9.61 5.81
N VAL A 92 -7.92 -9.73 7.11
CA VAL A 92 -7.07 -10.73 7.75
C VAL A 92 -7.94 -11.81 8.37
N THR A 93 -7.68 -13.08 8.06
CA THR A 93 -8.42 -14.24 8.57
C THR A 93 -7.58 -15.08 9.52
N GLU A 94 -6.25 -14.98 9.46
CA GLU A 94 -5.34 -15.63 10.39
C GLU A 94 -4.16 -14.68 10.68
N LEU A 95 -3.89 -14.43 11.96
CA LEU A 95 -2.78 -13.61 12.43
C LEU A 95 -1.62 -14.50 12.88
N PRO A 96 -0.35 -14.09 12.61
CA PRO A 96 0.80 -14.77 13.19
C PRO A 96 0.73 -14.78 14.72
N GLN A 97 1.00 -15.95 15.32
CA GLN A 97 0.92 -16.09 16.77
C GLN A 97 1.92 -15.15 17.45
N ARG A 98 1.41 -14.23 18.30
CA ARG A 98 2.22 -13.27 19.04
C ARG A 98 3.09 -12.38 18.12
N GLY A 99 2.70 -12.18 16.87
CA GLY A 99 3.36 -11.25 15.97
C GLY A 99 3.43 -9.84 16.59
N ASP A 100 4.63 -9.27 16.62
CA ASP A 100 4.88 -7.95 17.20
C ASP A 100 6.10 -7.34 16.50
N PHE A 101 5.88 -6.34 15.66
CA PHE A 101 6.91 -5.72 14.84
C PHE A 101 8.00 -5.00 15.67
N ARG A 102 7.72 -4.70 16.93
CA ARG A 102 8.64 -4.03 17.86
C ARG A 102 9.80 -4.94 18.30
N HIS A 103 9.65 -6.24 18.08
CA HIS A 103 10.63 -7.24 18.52
C HIS A 103 11.04 -8.15 17.34
N ARG A 104 12.32 -8.12 16.97
CA ARG A 104 12.84 -8.88 15.83
C ARG A 104 12.46 -10.37 15.83
N ALA A 105 12.39 -11.00 17.00
CA ALA A 105 12.05 -12.42 17.13
C ALA A 105 10.56 -12.73 16.85
N THR A 106 9.72 -11.72 16.81
CA THR A 106 8.28 -11.84 16.57
C THR A 106 7.77 -10.87 15.48
N ASP A 107 8.68 -10.34 14.65
CA ASP A 107 8.36 -9.37 13.58
C ASP A 107 7.67 -10.07 12.40
N ASP A 108 6.42 -10.52 12.66
CA ASP A 108 5.55 -11.22 11.73
C ASP A 108 4.17 -10.56 11.65
N GLN A 109 3.71 -10.27 10.43
CA GLN A 109 2.41 -9.64 10.18
C GLN A 109 1.67 -10.33 9.03
N ALA A 110 0.37 -10.54 9.20
CA ALA A 110 -0.48 -11.11 8.17
C ALA A 110 -0.73 -10.17 6.98
N ALA A 111 -0.65 -8.86 7.20
CA ALA A 111 -0.89 -7.87 6.15
C ALA A 111 -0.03 -6.62 6.36
N GLN A 112 0.74 -6.27 5.33
CA GLN A 112 1.61 -5.10 5.30
C GLN A 112 1.51 -4.43 3.94
N LEU A 113 1.20 -3.13 3.92
CA LEU A 113 1.24 -2.28 2.74
C LEU A 113 2.41 -1.31 2.85
N TYR A 114 3.37 -1.42 1.96
CA TYR A 114 4.48 -0.48 1.85
C TYR A 114 4.21 0.54 0.76
N VAL A 115 4.41 1.79 1.09
CA VAL A 115 4.50 2.89 0.15
C VAL A 115 5.96 3.31 0.07
N VAL A 116 6.56 3.17 -1.12
CA VAL A 116 8.00 3.34 -1.33
C VAL A 116 8.26 4.65 -2.05
N PHE A 117 9.04 5.52 -1.42
CA PHE A 117 9.39 6.84 -1.94
C PHE A 117 10.70 6.82 -2.71
N SER A 118 11.62 5.93 -2.37
CA SER A 118 12.88 5.76 -3.09
C SER A 118 13.34 4.31 -3.10
N TRP A 119 13.77 3.85 -4.31
CA TRP A 119 14.44 2.57 -4.54
C TRP A 119 15.95 2.71 -4.76
N GLU A 120 16.48 3.93 -4.61
CA GLU A 120 17.90 4.18 -4.85
C GLU A 120 18.78 3.34 -3.92
N VAL A 121 19.94 2.91 -4.42
CA VAL A 121 20.85 2.04 -3.67
C VAL A 121 21.27 2.64 -2.33
N PHE A 122 21.54 3.96 -2.33
CA PHE A 122 22.00 4.71 -1.16
C PHE A 122 20.89 5.47 -0.43
N ARG A 123 19.64 5.30 -0.86
CA ARG A 123 18.48 5.94 -0.24
C ARG A 123 17.23 5.11 -0.51
N LYS A 124 16.92 4.20 0.38
CA LYS A 124 15.66 3.45 0.35
C LYS A 124 14.74 4.00 1.42
N GLU A 125 13.61 4.54 1.02
CA GLU A 125 12.64 5.14 1.95
C GLU A 125 11.25 4.56 1.73
N ALA A 126 10.63 4.12 2.82
CA ALA A 126 9.27 3.58 2.78
C ALA A 126 8.51 3.81 4.10
N ILE A 127 7.19 3.85 3.99
CA ILE A 127 6.26 3.70 5.11
C ILE A 127 5.55 2.36 4.94
N ALA A 128 5.54 1.54 6.00
CA ALA A 128 4.75 0.33 6.07
C ALA A 128 3.50 0.56 6.95
N TYR A 129 2.33 0.38 6.38
CA TYR A 129 1.06 0.30 7.11
C TYR A 129 0.77 -1.17 7.38
N ILE A 130 0.65 -1.54 8.65
CA ILE A 130 0.59 -2.95 9.03
C ILE A 130 -0.66 -3.28 9.85
N TRP A 131 -1.09 -4.54 9.74
CA TRP A 131 -1.96 -5.19 10.71
C TRP A 131 -1.11 -6.10 11.58
N ASP A 132 -0.86 -5.67 12.82
CA ASP A 132 -0.04 -6.38 13.77
C ASP A 132 -0.90 -7.29 14.67
N SER A 133 -0.31 -8.33 15.25
CA SER A 133 -1.07 -9.23 16.12
C SER A 133 -1.22 -8.67 17.54
N THR A 134 -0.24 -7.91 18.04
CA THR A 134 -0.19 -7.50 19.46
C THR A 134 0.18 -6.03 19.69
N ALA A 135 0.97 -5.41 18.80
CA ALA A 135 1.32 -4.00 18.93
C ALA A 135 0.08 -3.11 18.77
N PRO A 136 -0.18 -2.16 19.69
CA PRO A 136 -1.38 -1.33 19.64
C PRO A 136 -1.51 -0.51 18.35
N GLU A 137 -2.77 -0.29 17.90
CA GLU A 137 -3.06 0.65 16.81
C GLU A 137 -2.50 2.02 17.10
N GLY A 138 -2.01 2.71 16.06
CA GLY A 138 -1.34 4.01 16.17
C GLY A 138 0.13 3.94 16.58
N THR A 139 0.64 2.77 16.99
CA THR A 139 2.07 2.61 17.28
C THR A 139 2.88 2.90 16.01
N THR A 140 3.93 3.71 16.15
CA THR A 140 4.86 4.03 15.08
C THR A 140 6.29 3.77 15.54
N ALA A 141 7.13 3.26 14.63
CA ALA A 141 8.55 3.13 14.89
C ALA A 141 9.36 3.23 13.59
N ARG A 142 10.60 3.70 13.73
CA ARG A 142 11.61 3.55 12.68
C ARG A 142 12.31 2.21 12.87
N ILE A 143 12.33 1.40 11.83
CA ILE A 143 13.02 0.11 11.85
C ILE A 143 14.52 0.34 11.65
N PRO A 144 15.36 -0.19 12.54
CA PRO A 144 16.81 -0.13 12.36
C PRO A 144 17.23 -0.77 11.05
N SER A 145 18.09 -0.08 10.29
CA SER A 145 18.60 -0.60 9.02
C SER A 145 19.41 -1.89 9.26
N PRO A 146 19.10 -3.01 8.58
CA PRO A 146 19.96 -4.19 8.62
C PRO A 146 21.34 -3.88 8.06
N ALA A 147 22.38 -4.56 8.53
CA ALA A 147 23.74 -4.38 8.02
C ALA A 147 23.85 -4.56 6.49
N LEU A 148 23.03 -5.45 5.90
CA LEU A 148 22.96 -5.69 4.46
C LEU A 148 22.26 -4.54 3.68
N TYR A 149 21.50 -3.68 4.37
CA TYR A 149 20.77 -2.56 3.77
C TYR A 149 20.97 -1.29 4.62
N PRO A 150 22.19 -0.77 4.76
CA PRO A 150 22.51 0.31 5.71
C PRO A 150 21.80 1.64 5.38
N PHE A 151 21.27 1.78 4.18
CA PHE A 151 20.56 2.98 3.71
C PHE A 151 19.04 2.85 3.71
N LEU A 152 18.50 1.81 4.37
CA LEU A 152 17.05 1.64 4.51
C LEU A 152 16.53 2.59 5.60
N ASN A 153 15.61 3.47 5.22
CA ASN A 153 14.86 4.32 6.13
C ASN A 153 13.39 3.91 6.09
N LEU A 154 13.04 2.93 6.91
CA LEU A 154 11.71 2.35 6.99
C LEU A 154 11.01 2.80 8.27
N HIS A 155 9.83 3.38 8.12
CA HIS A 155 8.93 3.65 9.22
C HIS A 155 7.70 2.75 9.15
N VAL A 156 7.26 2.26 10.29
CA VAL A 156 6.07 1.42 10.42
C VAL A 156 4.99 2.20 11.15
N ILE A 157 3.75 2.03 10.71
CA ILE A 157 2.53 2.51 11.37
C ILE A 157 1.59 1.31 11.53
N VAL A 158 1.23 0.98 12.77
CA VAL A 158 0.18 -0.02 13.06
C VAL A 158 -1.17 0.61 12.78
N VAL A 159 -1.83 0.17 11.72
CA VAL A 159 -3.16 0.65 11.33
C VAL A 159 -4.25 -0.19 11.96
N ARG A 160 -4.00 -1.50 12.10
CA ARG A 160 -4.89 -2.45 12.80
C ARG A 160 -4.09 -3.36 13.71
N SER A 161 -4.76 -3.81 14.78
CA SER A 161 -4.14 -4.69 15.76
C SER A 161 -5.12 -5.75 16.26
N GLY A 162 -4.58 -6.96 16.46
CA GLY A 162 -5.29 -8.06 17.11
C GLY A 162 -6.46 -8.62 16.31
N GLU A 163 -7.33 -9.31 17.03
CA GLU A 163 -8.37 -10.20 16.50
C GLU A 163 -9.75 -9.53 16.29
N ALA A 164 -9.99 -8.34 16.84
CA ALA A 164 -11.33 -7.73 16.91
C ALA A 164 -12.03 -7.56 15.55
N GLU A 165 -11.24 -7.23 14.52
CA GLU A 165 -11.73 -7.01 13.15
C GLU A 165 -11.40 -8.17 12.20
N ARG A 166 -10.89 -9.29 12.73
CA ARG A 166 -10.54 -10.46 11.92
C ARG A 166 -11.75 -11.00 11.14
N GLY A 167 -11.52 -11.39 9.90
CA GLY A 167 -12.54 -11.90 8.99
C GLY A 167 -13.40 -10.84 8.32
N LYS A 168 -13.27 -9.57 8.68
CA LYS A 168 -14.02 -8.47 8.06
C LYS A 168 -13.20 -7.78 6.97
N TRP A 169 -13.87 -7.36 5.90
CA TRP A 169 -13.30 -6.43 4.93
C TRP A 169 -13.24 -5.03 5.51
N ILE A 170 -12.06 -4.44 5.55
CA ILE A 170 -11.82 -3.08 6.04
C ILE A 170 -11.26 -2.23 4.92
N THR A 171 -11.80 -1.02 4.81
CA THR A 171 -11.25 0.03 3.95
C THR A 171 -10.46 1.00 4.79
N GLU A 172 -9.19 1.15 4.48
CA GLU A 172 -8.31 2.11 5.11
C GLU A 172 -8.09 3.33 4.21
N THR A 173 -7.88 4.47 4.84
CA THR A 173 -7.49 5.72 4.16
C THR A 173 -6.39 6.40 4.96
N ARG A 174 -5.26 6.70 4.30
CA ARG A 174 -4.14 7.40 4.91
C ARG A 174 -3.69 8.58 4.04
N ASN A 175 -3.44 9.72 4.68
CA ASN A 175 -2.75 10.83 4.03
C ASN A 175 -1.23 10.54 4.04
N VAL A 176 -0.75 9.93 2.97
CA VAL A 176 0.66 9.51 2.83
C VAL A 176 1.61 10.70 2.90
N ALA A 177 1.22 11.84 2.32
CA ALA A 177 2.05 13.04 2.33
C ALA A 177 2.20 13.61 3.76
N GLU A 178 1.16 13.52 4.57
CA GLU A 178 1.20 13.95 5.97
C GLU A 178 1.99 12.98 6.83
N ASP A 179 1.77 11.66 6.67
CA ASP A 179 2.53 10.63 7.38
C ASP A 179 4.03 10.76 7.08
N TYR A 180 4.40 10.97 5.81
CA TYR A 180 5.79 11.18 5.44
C TYR A 180 6.38 12.42 6.12
N ARG A 181 5.68 13.56 6.10
CA ARG A 181 6.17 14.77 6.77
C ARG A 181 6.40 14.57 8.27
N LYS A 182 5.50 13.85 8.94
CA LYS A 182 5.61 13.54 10.37
C LYS A 182 6.79 12.61 10.68
N LEU A 183 7.02 11.60 9.85
CA LEU A 183 8.00 10.55 10.11
C LEU A 183 9.42 10.89 9.63
N PHE A 184 9.54 11.60 8.51
CA PHE A 184 10.85 11.91 7.90
C PHE A 184 11.27 13.37 8.08
N ALA A 185 10.43 14.22 8.66
CA ALA A 185 10.65 15.67 8.78
C ALA A 185 10.98 16.35 7.45
N ALA A 186 10.42 15.84 6.34
CA ALA A 186 10.68 16.28 4.97
C ALA A 186 9.38 16.27 4.15
N ASN A 187 9.40 16.88 2.97
CA ASN A 187 8.28 16.81 2.04
C ASN A 187 8.54 15.72 1.01
N PRO A 188 7.58 14.80 0.79
CA PRO A 188 7.71 13.81 -0.27
C PRO A 188 7.38 14.43 -1.63
N ASP A 189 8.11 14.04 -2.68
CA ASP A 189 7.77 14.45 -4.04
C ASP A 189 6.80 13.47 -4.69
N LYS A 190 7.15 12.19 -4.70
CA LYS A 190 6.42 11.13 -5.38
C LYS A 190 6.57 9.78 -4.69
N ILE A 191 5.62 8.89 -4.96
CA ILE A 191 5.75 7.47 -4.65
C ILE A 191 6.30 6.76 -5.89
N GLN A 192 7.33 5.93 -5.71
CA GLN A 192 7.97 5.16 -6.77
C GLN A 192 7.52 3.70 -6.81
N GLY A 193 6.92 3.21 -5.74
CA GLY A 193 6.46 1.83 -5.67
C GLY A 193 5.48 1.56 -4.55
N VAL A 194 4.79 0.44 -4.71
CA VAL A 194 3.92 -0.16 -3.69
C VAL A 194 4.33 -1.61 -3.53
N MET A 195 4.37 -2.08 -2.28
CA MET A 195 4.61 -3.48 -1.97
C MET A 195 3.58 -3.96 -0.96
N ILE A 196 3.08 -5.16 -1.16
CA ILE A 196 2.32 -5.90 -0.15
C ILE A 196 3.15 -7.09 0.30
N GLN A 197 3.15 -7.34 1.61
CA GLN A 197 3.96 -8.41 2.19
C GLN A 197 3.15 -9.17 3.23
N ILE A 198 3.49 -10.43 3.38
CA ILE A 198 3.03 -11.33 4.45
C ILE A 198 4.22 -12.10 4.98
N ASN A 199 4.29 -12.30 6.30
CA ASN A 199 5.35 -13.08 6.91
C ASN A 199 4.93 -13.74 8.22
N SER A 200 5.53 -14.91 8.52
CA SER A 200 5.33 -15.68 9.76
C SER A 200 6.55 -16.54 10.13
N GLN A 201 7.71 -16.21 9.57
CA GLN A 201 8.93 -17.00 9.74
C GLN A 201 9.59 -16.85 11.11
N HIS A 202 9.41 -15.69 11.77
CA HIS A 202 10.02 -15.44 13.07
C HIS A 202 9.30 -16.18 14.20
N THR A 203 7.99 -16.27 14.12
CA THR A 203 7.14 -16.99 15.09
C THR A 203 6.86 -18.42 14.69
N GLU A 204 7.38 -18.87 13.54
CA GLU A 204 7.14 -20.21 12.95
C GLU A 204 5.64 -20.55 12.87
N SER A 205 4.80 -19.55 12.65
CA SER A 205 3.36 -19.66 12.70
C SER A 205 2.71 -19.55 11.30
N ARG A 206 1.46 -19.11 11.25
CA ARG A 206 0.69 -18.93 10.02
C ARG A 206 0.10 -17.53 9.97
N GLY A 207 -0.16 -17.05 8.76
CA GLY A 207 -0.92 -15.85 8.51
C GLY A 207 -1.72 -15.98 7.22
N GLU A 208 -2.88 -15.32 7.16
CA GLU A 208 -3.69 -15.26 5.95
C GLU A 208 -4.34 -13.89 5.80
N SER A 209 -4.19 -13.30 4.62
CA SER A 209 -4.81 -12.02 4.28
C SER A 209 -5.35 -12.00 2.85
N TYR A 210 -6.29 -11.08 2.64
CA TYR A 210 -6.95 -10.84 1.35
C TYR A 210 -6.87 -9.37 1.01
N TRP A 211 -6.68 -9.05 -0.27
CA TRP A 211 -6.51 -7.71 -0.78
C TRP A 211 -7.40 -7.48 -2.01
N ARG A 212 -8.09 -6.35 -2.09
CA ARG A 212 -8.93 -6.01 -3.25
C ARG A 212 -8.29 -4.96 -4.13
N SER A 213 -8.18 -3.73 -3.66
CA SER A 213 -7.63 -2.63 -4.44
C SER A 213 -6.78 -1.72 -3.59
N ILE A 214 -5.79 -1.12 -4.20
CA ILE A 214 -5.01 -0.03 -3.64
C ILE A 214 -5.20 1.16 -4.58
N ARG A 215 -5.65 2.30 -4.08
CA ARG A 215 -5.97 3.49 -4.89
C ARG A 215 -5.27 4.71 -4.31
N PHE A 216 -4.80 5.58 -5.20
CA PHE A 216 -4.31 6.91 -4.82
C PHE A 216 -5.31 7.96 -5.27
N THR A 217 -5.69 8.85 -4.36
CA THR A 217 -6.77 9.82 -4.57
C THR A 217 -6.36 11.22 -4.12
N PRO A 218 -7.03 12.26 -4.67
CA PRO A 218 -6.91 13.64 -4.20
C PRO A 218 -7.26 13.82 -2.74
#